data_66cd6efff48d925e3f750dc54567ecae
#
_entry.id   66cd6efff48d925e3f750dc54567ecae
#
_cell.length_a   1.000
_cell.length_b   1.000
_cell.length_c   1.000
_cell.angle_alpha   90.00
_cell.angle_beta   90.00
_cell.angle_gamma   90.00
#
_symmetry.space_group_name_H-M   'P 1'
#
loop_
_entity.id
_entity.type
_entity.pdbx_description
1 polymer ?
#
loop_
_entity_poly.entity_id
_entity_poly.type
_entity_poly.pdbx_seq_one_letter_code
_entity_poly.pdbx_strand_id
1 'polypeptide(L)'
;MAKLTKKQKLAAEKIEAGKLYTIEEAAALVKEITTTKFDASVDIDVRLGVDPRKANQMVRGTVALPNGTGKVVRVLALCNPDQEAAAKEAGADYVGLDEYIEKIKGGWTDIDVIITQPQIMGKIGALGRILGPRGLMPNPKSGTVTMDVAKAVKEVKGGKIDFKVDKFGIVHTSIGKVSFSAEKIAENALAFIDTIKHLKPAVSKGEYIKSVYLSSTMSQGIKIDTKSL
;
A
#
# COMPACT_ATOMS: atom_id res chain seq x y z
N MET A 1 -24.89 20.49 7.92
CA MET A 1 -24.29 19.14 7.85
C MET A 1 -25.06 18.31 6.82
N ALA A 2 -24.36 17.53 5.99
CA ALA A 2 -24.99 16.65 5.03
C ALA A 2 -25.80 15.56 5.76
N LYS A 3 -27.00 15.22 5.23
CA LYS A 3 -27.87 14.24 5.84
C LYS A 3 -27.30 12.83 5.59
N LEU A 4 -27.03 12.07 6.66
CA LEU A 4 -26.53 10.70 6.56
C LEU A 4 -27.51 9.81 5.79
N THR A 5 -26.98 8.94 4.93
CA THR A 5 -27.78 7.90 4.25
C THR A 5 -28.25 6.85 5.25
N LYS A 6 -29.28 6.07 4.90
CA LYS A 6 -29.79 4.98 5.76
C LYS A 6 -28.68 4.00 6.14
N LYS A 7 -27.82 3.63 5.19
CA LYS A 7 -26.68 2.72 5.44
C LYS A 7 -25.63 3.31 6.38
N GLN A 8 -25.32 4.59 6.23
CA GLN A 8 -24.40 5.29 7.13
C GLN A 8 -24.95 5.41 8.55
N LYS A 9 -26.25 5.55 8.73
CA LYS A 9 -26.88 5.56 10.05
C LYS A 9 -26.74 4.21 10.74
N LEU A 10 -27.05 3.11 10.04
CA LEU A 10 -26.90 1.75 10.56
C LEU A 10 -25.44 1.43 10.93
N ALA A 11 -24.48 1.90 10.13
CA ALA A 11 -23.06 1.76 10.45
C ALA A 11 -22.68 2.60 11.69
N ALA A 12 -23.21 3.82 11.82
CA ALA A 12 -22.94 4.69 12.96
C ALA A 12 -23.55 4.17 14.27
N GLU A 13 -24.66 3.44 14.23
CA GLU A 13 -25.24 2.78 15.41
C GLU A 13 -24.37 1.65 15.96
N LYS A 14 -23.58 1.00 15.11
CA LYS A 14 -22.65 -0.07 15.50
C LYS A 14 -21.32 0.43 16.07
N ILE A 15 -20.95 1.68 15.77
CA ILE A 15 -19.71 2.30 16.21
C ILE A 15 -20.02 3.19 17.41
N GLU A 16 -19.54 2.84 18.59
CA GLU A 16 -19.65 3.67 19.77
C GLU A 16 -18.74 4.91 19.65
N ALA A 17 -19.35 6.10 19.71
CA ALA A 17 -18.61 7.35 19.56
C ALA A 17 -17.59 7.51 20.72
N GLY A 18 -16.32 7.70 20.37
CA GLY A 18 -15.24 7.91 21.34
C GLY A 18 -14.61 6.63 21.90
N LYS A 19 -15.13 5.44 21.61
CA LYS A 19 -14.51 4.17 21.98
C LYS A 19 -13.24 3.92 21.16
N LEU A 20 -12.22 3.40 21.83
CA LEU A 20 -11.01 2.88 21.22
C LEU A 20 -11.16 1.36 21.13
N TYR A 21 -10.89 0.81 19.96
CA TYR A 21 -11.04 -0.62 19.69
C TYR A 21 -9.67 -1.28 19.60
N THR A 22 -9.58 -2.55 19.95
CA THR A 22 -8.41 -3.38 19.61
C THR A 22 -8.38 -3.64 18.11
N ILE A 23 -7.24 -4.06 17.56
CA ILE A 23 -7.12 -4.38 16.12
C ILE A 23 -8.09 -5.50 15.74
N GLU A 24 -8.23 -6.52 16.57
CA GLU A 24 -9.11 -7.66 16.32
C GLU A 24 -10.58 -7.27 16.29
N GLU A 25 -11.01 -6.48 17.29
CA GLU A 25 -12.37 -5.93 17.34
C GLU A 25 -12.65 -5.01 16.14
N ALA A 26 -11.68 -4.15 15.79
CA ALA A 26 -11.81 -3.26 14.65
C ALA A 26 -11.91 -4.02 13.32
N ALA A 27 -11.12 -5.09 13.13
CA ALA A 27 -11.17 -5.94 11.95
C ALA A 27 -12.52 -6.67 11.80
N ALA A 28 -13.09 -7.16 12.90
CA ALA A 28 -14.42 -7.76 12.89
C ALA A 28 -15.50 -6.71 12.57
N LEU A 29 -15.44 -5.55 13.24
CA LEU A 29 -16.41 -4.48 13.08
C LEU A 29 -16.40 -3.86 11.68
N VAL A 30 -15.22 -3.71 11.04
CA VAL A 30 -15.11 -3.23 9.64
C VAL A 30 -15.90 -4.11 8.69
N LYS A 31 -15.87 -5.43 8.86
CA LYS A 31 -16.64 -6.36 8.03
C LYS A 31 -18.15 -6.18 8.23
N GLU A 32 -18.58 -5.97 9.47
CA GLU A 32 -20.01 -5.80 9.80
C GLU A 32 -20.62 -4.49 9.32
N ILE A 33 -19.82 -3.40 9.31
CA ILE A 33 -20.29 -2.08 8.88
C ILE A 33 -20.19 -1.87 7.38
N THR A 34 -19.48 -2.76 6.68
CA THR A 34 -19.35 -2.67 5.22
C THR A 34 -20.69 -2.98 4.54
N THR A 35 -21.20 -2.01 3.80
CA THR A 35 -22.51 -2.10 3.12
C THR A 35 -22.40 -2.14 1.60
N THR A 36 -21.20 -2.27 1.06
CA THR A 36 -20.95 -2.35 -0.39
C THR A 36 -21.35 -3.72 -0.93
N LYS A 37 -21.73 -3.75 -2.23
CA LYS A 37 -22.08 -4.99 -2.93
C LYS A 37 -20.88 -5.65 -3.63
N PHE A 38 -19.75 -4.98 -3.62
CA PHE A 38 -18.48 -5.46 -4.19
C PHE A 38 -17.48 -5.75 -3.06
N ASP A 39 -16.44 -6.52 -3.35
CA ASP A 39 -15.37 -6.81 -2.39
C ASP A 39 -14.53 -5.56 -2.14
N ALA A 40 -14.90 -4.84 -1.07
CA ALA A 40 -14.29 -3.57 -0.69
C ALA A 40 -12.85 -3.77 -0.19
N SER A 41 -12.01 -2.79 -0.44
CA SER A 41 -10.68 -2.75 0.19
C SER A 41 -10.81 -2.36 1.66
N VAL A 42 -9.95 -2.92 2.48
CA VAL A 42 -9.77 -2.53 3.88
C VAL A 42 -8.50 -1.69 3.95
N ASP A 43 -8.65 -0.46 4.38
CA ASP A 43 -7.60 0.54 4.40
C ASP A 43 -7.23 0.88 5.85
N ILE A 44 -5.93 1.08 6.09
CA ILE A 44 -5.40 1.54 7.36
C ILE A 44 -4.79 2.93 7.19
N ASP A 45 -5.15 3.84 8.09
CA ASP A 45 -4.68 5.21 8.12
C ASP A 45 -3.92 5.45 9.41
N VAL A 46 -2.63 5.73 9.32
CA VAL A 46 -1.76 5.95 10.47
C VAL A 46 -1.25 7.38 10.48
N ARG A 47 -1.67 8.17 11.46
CA ARG A 47 -1.18 9.52 11.67
C ARG A 47 0.09 9.49 12.51
N LEU A 48 1.16 10.00 11.94
CA LEU A 48 2.48 10.03 12.55
C LEU A 48 2.81 11.42 13.14
N GLY A 49 3.65 11.43 14.16
CA GLY A 49 4.21 12.65 14.76
C GLY A 49 5.45 13.15 14.02
N VAL A 50 5.39 13.26 12.69
CA VAL A 50 6.48 13.73 11.83
C VAL A 50 6.10 14.98 11.06
N ASP A 51 7.10 15.76 10.66
CA ASP A 51 6.92 16.90 9.75
C ASP A 51 7.39 16.47 8.33
N PRO A 52 6.46 16.16 7.41
CA PRO A 52 6.80 15.66 6.07
C PRO A 52 7.47 16.72 5.17
N ARG A 53 7.51 17.99 5.59
CA ARG A 53 8.22 19.06 4.89
C ARG A 53 9.74 18.93 5.04
N LYS A 54 10.17 18.23 6.10
CA LYS A 54 11.58 18.00 6.37
C LYS A 54 12.01 16.67 5.76
N ALA A 55 12.99 16.68 4.88
CA ALA A 55 13.47 15.49 4.19
C ALA A 55 13.93 14.36 5.14
N ASN A 56 14.48 14.70 6.31
CA ASN A 56 14.91 13.77 7.34
C ASN A 56 13.77 13.17 8.19
N GLN A 57 12.55 13.66 8.04
CA GLN A 57 11.35 13.16 8.72
C GLN A 57 10.34 12.52 7.75
N MET A 58 10.69 12.42 6.48
CA MET A 58 9.85 11.77 5.47
C MET A 58 9.91 10.26 5.63
N VAL A 59 8.83 9.68 6.13
CA VAL A 59 8.69 8.22 6.26
C VAL A 59 8.21 7.65 4.93
N ARG A 60 8.98 6.72 4.41
CA ARG A 60 8.66 5.93 3.21
C ARG A 60 9.28 4.56 3.34
N GLY A 61 8.57 3.53 2.96
CA GLY A 61 9.06 2.16 3.03
C GLY A 61 8.21 1.19 2.24
N THR A 62 8.52 -0.06 2.43
CA THR A 62 7.76 -1.20 1.91
C THR A 62 7.46 -2.16 3.03
N VAL A 63 6.35 -2.86 2.93
CA VAL A 63 5.99 -3.96 3.82
C VAL A 63 5.51 -5.14 2.99
N ALA A 64 5.93 -6.33 3.36
CA ALA A 64 5.37 -7.57 2.83
C ALA A 64 4.24 -8.00 3.78
N LEU A 65 3.02 -8.00 3.28
CA LEU A 65 1.87 -8.44 4.06
C LEU A 65 1.80 -9.96 4.09
N PRO A 66 1.68 -10.59 5.27
CA PRO A 66 1.70 -12.05 5.39
C PRO A 66 0.56 -12.72 4.61
N ASN A 67 -0.60 -12.09 4.54
CA ASN A 67 -1.77 -12.61 3.82
C ASN A 67 -1.99 -11.95 2.44
N GLY A 68 -1.03 -11.14 1.97
CA GLY A 68 -1.17 -10.36 0.74
C GLY A 68 -2.23 -9.28 0.83
N THR A 69 -2.53 -8.62 -0.29
CA THR A 69 -3.53 -7.53 -0.39
C THR A 69 -4.87 -8.00 -0.94
N GLY A 70 -4.96 -9.23 -1.47
CA GLY A 70 -6.14 -9.72 -2.21
C GLY A 70 -6.38 -9.05 -3.57
N LYS A 71 -5.45 -8.20 -4.02
CA LYS A 71 -5.49 -7.59 -5.35
C LYS A 71 -4.58 -8.36 -6.30
N VAL A 72 -5.07 -8.68 -7.48
CA VAL A 72 -4.23 -9.21 -8.56
C VAL A 72 -3.42 -8.05 -9.15
N VAL A 73 -2.11 -8.05 -8.89
CA VAL A 73 -1.20 -6.99 -9.33
C VAL A 73 -0.60 -7.38 -10.68
N ARG A 74 -0.74 -6.50 -11.68
CA ARG A 74 -0.12 -6.68 -13.01
C ARG A 74 1.28 -6.09 -12.97
N VAL A 75 2.27 -6.96 -13.13
CA VAL A 75 3.68 -6.63 -13.00
C VAL A 75 4.33 -6.59 -14.38
N LEU A 76 4.95 -5.45 -14.72
CA LEU A 76 5.84 -5.31 -15.86
C LEU A 76 7.29 -5.39 -15.39
N ALA A 77 8.05 -6.34 -15.89
CA ALA A 77 9.48 -6.47 -15.67
C ALA A 77 10.25 -5.89 -16.87
N LEU A 78 10.93 -4.77 -16.65
CA LEU A 78 11.85 -4.17 -17.63
C LEU A 78 13.27 -4.65 -17.31
N CYS A 79 13.74 -5.63 -18.05
CA CYS A 79 15.03 -6.28 -17.81
C CYS A 79 15.77 -6.58 -19.12
N ASN A 80 17.05 -6.92 -18.98
CA ASN A 80 17.84 -7.41 -20.11
C ASN A 80 17.37 -8.82 -20.52
N PRO A 81 17.61 -9.26 -21.78
CA PRO A 81 17.19 -10.54 -22.29
C PRO A 81 17.60 -11.73 -21.42
N ASP A 82 18.76 -11.65 -20.76
CA ASP A 82 19.30 -12.70 -19.88
C ASP A 82 18.40 -13.01 -18.68
N GLN A 83 17.60 -12.04 -18.23
CA GLN A 83 16.68 -12.18 -17.07
C GLN A 83 15.22 -12.32 -17.44
N GLU A 84 14.89 -12.25 -18.73
CA GLU A 84 13.48 -12.34 -19.16
C GLU A 84 12.86 -13.68 -18.82
N ALA A 85 13.59 -14.79 -19.03
CA ALA A 85 13.11 -16.12 -18.68
C ALA A 85 12.81 -16.26 -17.18
N ALA A 86 13.74 -15.81 -16.33
CA ALA A 86 13.59 -15.86 -14.89
C ALA A 86 12.43 -14.96 -14.39
N ALA A 87 12.22 -13.80 -15.02
CA ALA A 87 11.10 -12.91 -14.69
C ALA A 87 9.74 -13.52 -15.09
N LYS A 88 9.66 -14.21 -16.23
CA LYS A 88 8.46 -14.95 -16.65
C LYS A 88 8.14 -16.11 -15.71
N GLU A 89 9.14 -16.91 -15.34
CA GLU A 89 9.00 -17.99 -14.36
C GLU A 89 8.58 -17.50 -12.98
N ALA A 90 9.04 -16.30 -12.59
CA ALA A 90 8.63 -15.65 -11.34
C ALA A 90 7.17 -15.14 -11.34
N GLY A 91 6.49 -15.16 -12.51
CA GLY A 91 5.08 -14.78 -12.65
C GLY A 91 4.86 -13.33 -13.09
N ALA A 92 5.83 -12.65 -13.72
CA ALA A 92 5.60 -11.34 -14.33
C ALA A 92 4.61 -11.45 -15.50
N ASP A 93 3.63 -10.54 -15.55
CA ASP A 93 2.60 -10.54 -16.59
C ASP A 93 3.16 -10.03 -17.93
N TYR A 94 4.07 -9.07 -17.86
CA TYR A 94 4.74 -8.47 -19.00
C TYR A 94 6.24 -8.45 -18.77
N VAL A 95 7.01 -8.87 -19.77
CA VAL A 95 8.48 -8.92 -19.68
C VAL A 95 9.06 -8.47 -21.00
N GLY A 96 10.01 -7.55 -20.98
CA GLY A 96 10.71 -7.02 -22.15
C GLY A 96 11.34 -5.66 -21.86
N LEU A 97 11.88 -4.99 -22.86
CA LEU A 97 12.55 -3.71 -22.65
C LEU A 97 12.03 -2.64 -23.63
N ASP A 98 12.61 -2.55 -24.85
CA ASP A 98 12.39 -1.43 -25.75
C ASP A 98 10.94 -1.41 -26.29
N GLU A 99 10.35 -2.57 -26.52
CA GLU A 99 8.94 -2.72 -26.93
C GLU A 99 7.97 -2.06 -25.92
N TYR A 100 8.14 -2.31 -24.63
CA TYR A 100 7.27 -1.72 -23.60
C TYR A 100 7.57 -0.26 -23.34
N ILE A 101 8.82 0.18 -23.54
CA ILE A 101 9.17 1.60 -23.51
C ILE A 101 8.41 2.36 -24.59
N GLU A 102 8.32 1.82 -25.81
CA GLU A 102 7.55 2.41 -26.91
C GLU A 102 6.05 2.39 -26.64
N LYS A 103 5.50 1.28 -26.13
CA LYS A 103 4.10 1.19 -25.73
C LYS A 103 3.73 2.24 -24.67
N ILE A 104 4.59 2.43 -23.65
CA ILE A 104 4.38 3.44 -22.61
C ILE A 104 4.46 4.86 -23.18
N LYS A 105 5.38 5.15 -24.11
CA LYS A 105 5.42 6.43 -24.84
C LYS A 105 4.12 6.68 -25.60
N GLY A 106 3.53 5.62 -26.17
CA GLY A 106 2.21 5.65 -26.82
C GLY A 106 1.03 5.81 -25.87
N GLY A 107 1.27 5.88 -24.54
CA GLY A 107 0.23 6.08 -23.52
C GLY A 107 -0.30 4.81 -22.86
N TRP A 108 0.24 3.62 -23.19
CA TRP A 108 -0.14 2.39 -22.52
C TRP A 108 0.36 2.37 -21.06
N THR A 109 -0.53 2.20 -20.14
CA THR A 109 -0.24 2.21 -18.68
C THR A 109 -1.13 1.22 -17.94
N ASP A 110 -1.52 0.13 -18.60
CA ASP A 110 -2.41 -0.89 -18.05
C ASP A 110 -1.64 -1.91 -17.17
N ILE A 111 -0.84 -1.37 -16.26
CA ILE A 111 0.04 -2.06 -15.33
C ILE A 111 -0.08 -1.43 -13.95
N ASP A 112 0.19 -2.21 -12.90
CA ASP A 112 0.13 -1.74 -11.52
C ASP A 112 1.52 -1.48 -10.92
N VAL A 113 2.53 -2.27 -11.30
CA VAL A 113 3.91 -2.15 -10.80
C VAL A 113 4.90 -2.37 -11.93
N ILE A 114 5.95 -1.53 -11.98
CA ILE A 114 7.09 -1.70 -12.88
C ILE A 114 8.32 -2.09 -12.05
N ILE A 115 8.95 -3.20 -12.40
CA ILE A 115 10.21 -3.65 -11.80
C ILE A 115 11.29 -3.51 -12.86
N THR A 116 12.46 -3.00 -12.48
CA THR A 116 13.55 -2.76 -13.42
C THR A 116 14.93 -2.96 -12.80
N GLN A 117 15.93 -3.07 -13.68
CA GLN A 117 17.34 -3.07 -13.28
C GLN A 117 17.88 -1.63 -13.20
N PRO A 118 18.87 -1.35 -12.31
CA PRO A 118 19.48 -0.04 -12.20
C PRO A 118 20.08 0.47 -13.53
N GLN A 119 20.62 -0.43 -14.34
CA GLN A 119 21.23 -0.10 -15.64
C GLN A 119 20.22 0.48 -16.65
N ILE A 120 18.95 0.09 -16.55
CA ILE A 120 17.88 0.47 -17.47
C ILE A 120 17.22 1.78 -17.03
N MET A 121 17.43 2.22 -15.78
CA MET A 121 16.80 3.44 -15.24
C MET A 121 17.03 4.69 -16.09
N GLY A 122 18.18 4.79 -16.77
CA GLY A 122 18.47 5.90 -17.70
C GLY A 122 17.46 5.99 -18.85
N LYS A 123 17.06 4.85 -19.43
CA LYS A 123 16.03 4.79 -20.48
C LYS A 123 14.64 5.12 -19.94
N ILE A 124 14.31 4.62 -18.75
CA ILE A 124 13.00 4.82 -18.10
C ILE A 124 12.84 6.26 -17.59
N GLY A 125 13.93 6.95 -17.25
CA GLY A 125 13.92 8.34 -16.83
C GLY A 125 13.20 9.28 -17.80
N ALA A 126 13.33 9.03 -19.11
CA ALA A 126 12.63 9.76 -20.16
C ALA A 126 11.09 9.61 -20.07
N LEU A 127 10.59 8.52 -19.47
CA LEU A 127 9.16 8.25 -19.29
C LEU A 127 8.60 8.86 -17.98
N GLY A 128 9.42 9.54 -17.20
CA GLY A 128 9.04 10.09 -15.90
C GLY A 128 7.83 11.03 -15.94
N ARG A 129 7.63 11.75 -17.07
CA ARG A 129 6.45 12.60 -17.29
C ARG A 129 5.13 11.80 -17.38
N ILE A 130 5.19 10.55 -17.84
CA ILE A 130 4.02 9.67 -17.99
C ILE A 130 3.82 8.82 -16.73
N LEU A 131 4.89 8.19 -16.24
CA LEU A 131 4.86 7.26 -15.13
C LEU A 131 4.78 7.95 -13.76
N GLY A 132 5.39 9.15 -13.63
CA GLY A 132 5.45 9.88 -12.35
C GLY A 132 4.09 10.23 -11.77
N PRO A 133 3.19 10.93 -12.53
CA PRO A 133 1.86 11.30 -12.05
C PRO A 133 0.97 10.08 -11.69
N ARG A 134 1.25 8.92 -12.31
CA ARG A 134 0.50 7.68 -12.07
C ARG A 134 1.08 6.81 -10.95
N GLY A 135 2.20 7.23 -10.35
CA GLY A 135 2.87 6.46 -9.29
C GLY A 135 3.59 5.19 -9.78
N LEU A 136 3.71 4.99 -11.10
CA LEU A 136 4.31 3.80 -11.70
C LEU A 136 5.83 3.88 -11.85
N MET A 137 6.44 5.02 -11.48
CA MET A 137 7.88 5.21 -11.63
C MET A 137 8.67 4.30 -10.67
N PRO A 138 9.53 3.40 -11.19
CA PRO A 138 10.34 2.53 -10.34
C PRO A 138 11.24 3.34 -9.40
N ASN A 139 11.42 2.83 -8.17
CA ASN A 139 12.22 3.51 -7.16
C ASN A 139 13.06 2.50 -6.35
N PRO A 140 14.36 2.75 -6.14
CA PRO A 140 15.19 1.89 -5.32
C PRO A 140 14.68 1.73 -3.88
N LYS A 141 14.09 2.79 -3.30
CA LYS A 141 13.55 2.75 -1.92
C LYS A 141 12.31 1.87 -1.78
N SER A 142 11.55 1.65 -2.85
CA SER A 142 10.41 0.71 -2.86
C SER A 142 10.83 -0.69 -3.34
N GLY A 143 12.12 -0.93 -3.57
CA GLY A 143 12.63 -2.23 -4.00
C GLY A 143 12.19 -2.64 -5.41
N THR A 144 11.63 -1.70 -6.20
CA THR A 144 11.23 -1.94 -7.59
C THR A 144 12.39 -1.74 -8.58
N VAL A 145 13.54 -1.23 -8.11
CA VAL A 145 14.80 -1.18 -8.85
C VAL A 145 15.78 -2.11 -8.18
N THR A 146 16.07 -3.26 -8.78
CA THR A 146 16.90 -4.31 -8.21
C THR A 146 17.68 -5.05 -9.29
N MET A 147 18.78 -5.70 -8.89
CA MET A 147 19.52 -6.60 -9.79
C MET A 147 18.81 -7.94 -9.96
N ASP A 148 18.11 -8.41 -8.93
CA ASP A 148 17.34 -9.66 -8.95
C ASP A 148 15.85 -9.36 -9.20
N VAL A 149 15.50 -9.31 -10.49
CA VAL A 149 14.14 -9.04 -10.95
C VAL A 149 13.16 -10.16 -10.55
N ALA A 150 13.60 -11.42 -10.62
CA ALA A 150 12.74 -12.56 -10.30
C ALA A 150 12.28 -12.56 -8.85
N LYS A 151 13.19 -12.28 -7.91
CA LYS A 151 12.87 -12.14 -6.49
C LYS A 151 11.88 -11.00 -6.24
N ALA A 152 12.12 -9.84 -6.85
CA ALA A 152 11.23 -8.69 -6.70
C ALA A 152 9.82 -8.96 -7.26
N VAL A 153 9.70 -9.67 -8.38
CA VAL A 153 8.40 -10.08 -8.93
C VAL A 153 7.65 -10.98 -7.95
N LYS A 154 8.32 -11.98 -7.38
CA LYS A 154 7.72 -12.88 -6.38
C LYS A 154 7.26 -12.12 -5.13
N GLU A 155 8.06 -11.19 -4.63
CA GLU A 155 7.72 -10.35 -3.47
C GLU A 155 6.49 -9.46 -3.74
N VAL A 156 6.44 -8.80 -4.90
CA VAL A 156 5.30 -7.95 -5.30
C VAL A 156 4.02 -8.78 -5.49
N LYS A 157 4.12 -9.93 -6.14
CA LYS A 157 3.00 -10.89 -6.27
C LYS A 157 2.57 -11.47 -4.92
N GLY A 158 3.51 -11.62 -3.98
CA GLY A 158 3.27 -12.07 -2.61
C GLY A 158 2.61 -11.03 -1.71
N GLY A 159 2.36 -9.80 -2.20
CA GLY A 159 1.67 -8.77 -1.44
C GLY A 159 2.58 -7.73 -0.80
N LYS A 160 3.77 -7.50 -1.37
CA LYS A 160 4.60 -6.36 -1.00
C LYS A 160 3.97 -5.07 -1.50
N ILE A 161 3.72 -4.15 -0.58
CA ILE A 161 3.17 -2.82 -0.85
C ILE A 161 4.19 -1.75 -0.49
N ASP A 162 4.15 -0.63 -1.17
CA ASP A 162 4.90 0.56 -0.81
C ASP A 162 3.98 1.60 -0.18
N PHE A 163 4.53 2.39 0.73
CA PHE A 163 3.82 3.47 1.38
C PHE A 163 4.71 4.70 1.56
N LYS A 164 4.06 5.83 1.65
CA LYS A 164 4.71 7.13 1.84
C LYS A 164 3.82 8.03 2.68
N VAL A 165 4.43 8.77 3.61
CA VAL A 165 3.72 9.78 4.37
C VAL A 165 3.25 10.92 3.45
N ASP A 166 2.03 11.39 3.67
CA ASP A 166 1.42 12.51 2.98
C ASP A 166 1.88 13.88 3.54
N LYS A 167 1.30 14.98 3.04
CA LYS A 167 1.62 16.34 3.49
C LYS A 167 1.17 16.65 4.93
N PHE A 168 0.27 15.84 5.48
CA PHE A 168 -0.31 16.00 6.82
C PHE A 168 0.30 15.06 7.85
N GLY A 169 1.31 14.27 7.46
CA GLY A 169 1.95 13.29 8.34
C GLY A 169 1.15 11.99 8.50
N ILE A 170 0.29 11.66 7.52
CA ILE A 170 -0.53 10.46 7.55
C ILE A 170 -0.02 9.48 6.49
N VAL A 171 -0.03 8.20 6.82
CA VAL A 171 0.22 7.10 5.87
C VAL A 171 -1.09 6.41 5.60
N HIS A 172 -1.46 6.30 4.33
CA HIS A 172 -2.66 5.64 3.83
C HIS A 172 -2.26 4.38 3.08
N THR A 173 -2.86 3.24 3.40
CA THR A 173 -2.49 1.97 2.77
C THR A 173 -3.65 0.98 2.82
N SER A 174 -3.85 0.25 1.73
CA SER A 174 -4.79 -0.88 1.69
C SER A 174 -4.08 -2.15 2.16
N ILE A 175 -4.62 -2.79 3.20
CA ILE A 175 -4.05 -3.97 3.85
C ILE A 175 -4.78 -5.27 3.51
N GLY A 176 -5.87 -5.20 2.78
CA GLY A 176 -6.62 -6.39 2.39
C GLY A 176 -7.99 -6.10 1.78
N LYS A 177 -8.81 -7.13 1.74
CA LYS A 177 -10.19 -7.09 1.26
C LYS A 177 -11.16 -7.51 2.37
N VAL A 178 -12.40 -7.06 2.28
CA VAL A 178 -13.47 -7.45 3.22
C VAL A 178 -13.76 -8.95 3.16
N SER A 179 -13.46 -9.60 2.02
CA SER A 179 -13.55 -11.06 1.87
C SER A 179 -12.57 -11.83 2.76
N PHE A 180 -11.50 -11.19 3.26
CA PHE A 180 -10.56 -11.82 4.20
C PHE A 180 -11.23 -12.12 5.55
N SER A 181 -10.70 -13.11 6.29
CA SER A 181 -11.09 -13.30 7.69
C SER A 181 -10.62 -12.11 8.55
N ALA A 182 -11.30 -11.87 9.67
CA ALA A 182 -10.90 -10.79 10.59
C ALA A 182 -9.47 -10.98 11.11
N GLU A 183 -9.07 -12.22 11.35
CA GLU A 183 -7.71 -12.59 11.77
C GLU A 183 -6.65 -12.17 10.75
N LYS A 184 -6.87 -12.47 9.45
CA LYS A 184 -5.95 -12.07 8.37
C LYS A 184 -5.81 -10.56 8.23
N ILE A 185 -6.92 -9.82 8.42
CA ILE A 185 -6.90 -8.34 8.42
C ILE A 185 -6.11 -7.83 9.62
N ALA A 186 -6.30 -8.42 10.81
CA ALA A 186 -5.57 -8.06 12.02
C ALA A 186 -4.07 -8.34 11.90
N GLU A 187 -3.67 -9.52 11.39
CA GLU A 187 -2.27 -9.86 11.14
C GLU A 187 -1.60 -8.89 10.16
N ASN A 188 -2.27 -8.57 9.05
CA ASN A 188 -1.76 -7.60 8.08
C ASN A 188 -1.62 -6.20 8.70
N ALA A 189 -2.59 -5.77 9.53
CA ALA A 189 -2.54 -4.50 10.22
C ALA A 189 -1.36 -4.42 11.20
N LEU A 190 -1.15 -5.47 11.99
CA LEU A 190 -0.03 -5.58 12.93
C LEU A 190 1.32 -5.52 12.20
N ALA A 191 1.51 -6.33 11.16
CA ALA A 191 2.73 -6.35 10.36
C ALA A 191 3.04 -4.96 9.75
N PHE A 192 2.01 -4.25 9.30
CA PHE A 192 2.15 -2.88 8.79
C PHE A 192 2.57 -1.90 9.89
N ILE A 193 1.91 -1.93 11.05
CA ILE A 193 2.20 -1.03 12.17
C ILE A 193 3.62 -1.28 12.71
N ASP A 194 4.05 -2.53 12.83
CA ASP A 194 5.41 -2.87 13.26
C ASP A 194 6.45 -2.35 12.30
N THR A 195 6.21 -2.49 10.98
CA THR A 195 7.10 -1.90 9.97
C THR A 195 7.20 -0.37 10.13
N ILE A 196 6.08 0.31 10.38
CA ILE A 196 6.08 1.77 10.63
C ILE A 196 6.88 2.10 11.90
N LYS A 197 6.75 1.35 13.00
CA LYS A 197 7.52 1.56 14.23
C LYS A 197 9.02 1.45 13.98
N HIS A 198 9.45 0.45 13.22
CA HIS A 198 10.86 0.28 12.85
C HIS A 198 11.42 1.42 11.99
N LEU A 199 10.58 2.07 11.18
CA LEU A 199 10.95 3.19 10.33
C LEU A 199 10.90 4.55 11.04
N LYS A 200 10.77 4.58 12.37
CA LYS A 200 10.76 5.83 13.15
C LYS A 200 12.05 6.64 12.91
N PRO A 201 11.95 7.88 12.39
CA PRO A 201 13.13 8.73 12.24
C PRO A 201 13.73 9.09 13.61
N ALA A 202 15.06 9.03 13.74
CA ALA A 202 15.76 9.38 14.99
C ALA A 202 15.49 10.84 15.44
N VAL A 203 15.17 11.72 14.51
CA VAL A 203 14.85 13.15 14.75
C VAL A 203 13.41 13.35 15.25
N SER A 204 12.55 12.34 15.20
CA SER A 204 11.16 12.45 15.66
C SER A 204 11.11 12.51 17.18
N LYS A 205 10.60 13.62 17.73
CA LYS A 205 10.43 13.84 19.17
C LYS A 205 8.98 13.61 19.58
N GLY A 206 8.76 13.07 20.77
CA GLY A 206 7.43 12.84 21.33
C GLY A 206 6.76 11.58 20.78
N GLU A 207 5.43 11.58 20.79
CA GLU A 207 4.60 10.46 20.35
C GLU A 207 4.68 10.29 18.84
N TYR A 208 5.14 9.10 18.39
CA TYR A 208 5.34 8.82 16.98
C TYR A 208 4.06 8.43 16.27
N ILE A 209 3.27 7.50 16.84
CA ILE A 209 1.96 7.10 16.30
C ILE A 209 0.87 7.84 17.10
N LYS A 210 0.28 8.86 16.49
CA LYS A 210 -0.75 9.69 17.13
C LYS A 210 -2.14 9.08 17.09
N SER A 211 -2.50 8.47 15.97
CA SER A 211 -3.79 7.79 15.82
C SER A 211 -3.73 6.79 14.68
N VAL A 212 -4.48 5.73 14.83
CA VAL A 212 -4.66 4.68 13.82
C VAL A 212 -6.15 4.50 13.58
N TYR A 213 -6.55 4.44 12.31
CA TYR A 213 -7.91 4.17 11.90
C TYR A 213 -7.93 3.01 10.91
N LEU A 214 -8.93 2.16 11.03
CA LEU A 214 -9.23 1.11 10.09
C LEU A 214 -10.58 1.40 9.44
N SER A 215 -10.66 1.30 8.12
CA SER A 215 -11.89 1.56 7.37
C SER A 215 -12.03 0.60 6.19
N SER A 216 -13.23 0.45 5.68
CA SER A 216 -13.44 -0.15 4.36
C SER A 216 -13.93 0.90 3.37
N THR A 217 -13.86 0.58 2.08
CA THR A 217 -14.34 1.48 1.02
C THR A 217 -15.76 1.93 1.34
N MET A 218 -15.98 3.25 1.43
CA MET A 218 -17.25 3.92 1.75
C MET A 218 -17.80 3.69 3.18
N SER A 219 -17.04 3.07 4.09
CA SER A 219 -17.43 2.94 5.51
C SER A 219 -16.88 4.08 6.36
N GLN A 220 -17.33 4.14 7.61
CA GLN A 220 -16.73 5.02 8.61
C GLN A 220 -15.43 4.43 9.13
N GLY A 221 -14.48 5.28 9.52
CA GLY A 221 -13.23 4.88 10.13
C GLY A 221 -13.41 4.49 11.59
N ILE A 222 -12.88 3.33 11.98
CA ILE A 222 -12.86 2.81 13.34
C ILE A 222 -11.52 3.17 13.96
N LYS A 223 -11.55 3.84 15.11
CA LYS A 223 -10.35 4.28 15.81
C LYS A 223 -9.76 3.13 16.64
N ILE A 224 -8.49 2.85 16.42
CA ILE A 224 -7.75 1.80 17.14
C ILE A 224 -7.04 2.42 18.35
N ASP A 225 -6.96 1.67 19.44
CA ASP A 225 -6.19 2.05 20.62
C ASP A 225 -4.69 1.94 20.33
N THR A 226 -4.01 3.07 20.34
CA THR A 226 -2.55 3.12 20.10
C THR A 226 -1.73 2.56 21.25
N LYS A 227 -2.33 2.36 22.42
CA LYS A 227 -1.65 1.77 23.60
C LYS A 227 -1.63 0.24 23.55
N SER A 228 -2.53 -0.37 22.79
CA SER A 228 -2.61 -1.83 22.60
C SER A 228 -1.72 -2.32 21.43
N LEU A 229 -1.02 -1.41 20.76
CA LEU A 229 -0.17 -1.69 19.59
C LEU A 229 1.27 -2.00 19.96
#